data_0fca04969d09d7a9bc0d77fe69145054
#
_entry.id   0fca04969d09d7a9bc0d77fe69145054
#
_cell.length_a   1.000
_cell.length_b   1.000
_cell.length_c   1.000
_cell.angle_alpha   90.00
_cell.angle_beta   90.00
_cell.angle_gamma   90.00
#
_symmetry.space_group_name_H-M   'P 1'
#
loop_
_entity.id
_entity.type
_entity.pdbx_description
1 polymer ?
#
loop_
_entity_poly.entity_id
_entity_poly.type
_entity_poly.pdbx_seq_one_letter_code
_entity_poly.pdbx_strand_id
1 'polypeptide(L)'
;LPVEPVVQALPPEGSPILLKQVELRFPTQDNVGGVDYDTYLYYMEIKDHISLPSQGKWVPYSEATEQIVLDDHERLWNTGFLSDLWIEVVDDPYSNGVPAKRIIFNLEERERVKIVSYEGSDELKVEDINLNLQEQGISMRLDSFIDPGTIRRVKSLLTNMFGAKGYPFAEIDHTIEPVAGGPKLVSLKFSMSEGSKVQVHTIDFF
;
A
#
# COMPACT_ATOMS: atom_id res chain seq x y z
N LEU A 1 27.03 -15.11 -32.69
CA LEU A 1 26.28 -14.41 -33.75
C LEU A 1 26.06 -12.97 -33.26
N PRO A 2 26.40 -11.95 -34.09
CA PRO A 2 26.09 -10.56 -33.70
C PRO A 2 24.58 -10.40 -33.67
N VAL A 3 24.07 -9.87 -32.54
CA VAL A 3 22.68 -9.46 -32.42
C VAL A 3 22.55 -8.20 -33.27
N GLU A 4 21.84 -8.30 -34.37
CA GLU A 4 21.51 -7.11 -35.18
C GLU A 4 20.69 -6.14 -34.29
N PRO A 5 21.04 -4.84 -34.28
CA PRO A 5 20.27 -3.87 -33.57
C PRO A 5 18.85 -3.85 -34.14
N VAL A 6 17.87 -4.15 -33.31
CA VAL A 6 16.43 -4.00 -33.67
C VAL A 6 16.22 -2.52 -33.97
N VAL A 7 16.16 -2.16 -35.23
CA VAL A 7 15.81 -0.81 -35.65
C VAL A 7 14.35 -0.59 -35.26
N GLN A 8 14.12 0.14 -34.18
CA GLN A 8 12.77 0.52 -33.80
C GLN A 8 12.21 1.43 -34.92
N ALA A 9 11.06 1.04 -35.44
CA ALA A 9 10.35 1.87 -36.41
C ALA A 9 10.00 3.24 -35.77
N LEU A 10 10.14 4.28 -36.56
CA LEU A 10 9.75 5.63 -36.16
C LEU A 10 8.35 5.95 -36.72
N PRO A 11 7.59 6.77 -36.02
CA PRO A 11 6.29 7.18 -36.52
C PRO A 11 6.42 8.04 -37.77
N PRO A 12 5.41 8.03 -38.66
CA PRO A 12 5.40 8.89 -39.87
C PRO A 12 5.51 10.36 -39.48
N GLU A 13 6.23 11.13 -40.28
CA GLU A 13 6.28 12.59 -40.14
C GLU A 13 4.87 13.18 -40.31
N GLY A 14 4.55 14.18 -39.46
CA GLY A 14 3.23 14.80 -39.43
C GLY A 14 2.17 14.01 -38.65
N SER A 15 2.56 12.93 -37.97
CA SER A 15 1.65 12.26 -37.01
C SER A 15 1.18 13.23 -35.93
N PRO A 16 -0.06 13.06 -35.42
CA PRO A 16 -0.52 13.81 -34.24
C PRO A 16 0.34 13.47 -33.02
N ILE A 17 0.07 14.12 -31.89
CA ILE A 17 0.72 13.75 -30.61
C ILE A 17 0.39 12.28 -30.31
N LEU A 18 1.40 11.46 -30.07
CA LEU A 18 1.24 10.03 -29.85
C LEU A 18 1.38 9.67 -28.37
N LEU A 19 0.67 8.63 -27.92
CA LEU A 19 0.96 7.98 -26.63
C LEU A 19 2.07 6.97 -26.85
N LYS A 20 3.25 7.30 -26.32
CA LYS A 20 4.48 6.52 -26.52
C LYS A 20 4.63 5.42 -25.48
N GLN A 21 4.38 5.74 -24.22
CA GLN A 21 4.69 4.84 -23.11
C GLN A 21 3.81 5.14 -21.89
N VAL A 22 3.51 4.09 -21.14
CA VAL A 22 2.97 4.16 -19.78
C VAL A 22 3.97 3.55 -18.82
N GLU A 23 4.20 4.20 -17.69
CA GLU A 23 5.19 3.81 -16.68
C GLU A 23 4.53 3.82 -15.29
N LEU A 24 4.85 2.81 -14.48
CA LEU A 24 4.53 2.80 -13.05
C LEU A 24 5.80 3.12 -12.26
N ARG A 25 5.70 4.03 -11.31
CA ARG A 25 6.79 4.40 -10.39
C ARG A 25 6.34 4.29 -8.94
N PHE A 26 7.30 3.98 -8.09
CA PHE A 26 7.13 3.91 -6.63
C PHE A 26 8.14 4.87 -5.96
N PRO A 27 7.92 6.20 -6.03
CA PRO A 27 8.93 7.20 -5.65
C PRO A 27 9.39 7.11 -4.20
N THR A 28 8.52 6.66 -3.29
CA THR A 28 8.81 6.56 -1.84
C THR A 28 9.38 5.18 -1.44
N GLN A 29 9.63 4.29 -2.41
CA GLN A 29 9.96 2.89 -2.19
C GLN A 29 11.17 2.43 -3.03
N ASP A 30 12.12 3.34 -3.31
CA ASP A 30 13.27 3.08 -4.20
C ASP A 30 12.86 2.50 -5.56
N ASN A 31 11.68 2.88 -6.02
CA ASN A 31 11.03 2.41 -7.24
C ASN A 31 10.75 0.88 -7.28
N VAL A 32 10.54 0.27 -6.11
CA VAL A 32 10.20 -1.15 -5.96
C VAL A 32 8.80 -1.28 -5.35
N GLY A 33 7.89 -1.96 -6.04
CA GLY A 33 6.56 -2.29 -5.52
C GLY A 33 6.62 -3.45 -4.51
N GLY A 34 5.75 -3.40 -3.51
CA GLY A 34 5.51 -4.52 -2.59
C GLY A 34 4.44 -5.47 -3.12
N VAL A 35 3.57 -4.99 -4.01
CA VAL A 35 2.64 -5.79 -4.82
C VAL A 35 3.26 -6.00 -6.19
N ASP A 36 3.03 -7.17 -6.78
CA ASP A 36 3.55 -7.49 -8.11
C ASP A 36 3.12 -6.46 -9.15
N TYR A 37 4.08 -6.04 -9.99
CA TYR A 37 3.87 -5.09 -11.08
C TYR A 37 2.73 -5.52 -12.01
N ASP A 38 2.67 -6.80 -12.36
CA ASP A 38 1.62 -7.37 -13.22
C ASP A 38 0.23 -7.27 -12.59
N THR A 39 0.15 -7.24 -11.26
CA THR A 39 -1.12 -7.01 -10.56
C THR A 39 -1.67 -5.63 -10.84
N TYR A 40 -0.82 -4.59 -10.82
CA TYR A 40 -1.25 -3.24 -11.20
C TYR A 40 -1.65 -3.17 -12.67
N LEU A 41 -0.85 -3.75 -13.55
CA LEU A 41 -1.17 -3.79 -14.99
C LEU A 41 -2.50 -4.49 -15.27
N TYR A 42 -2.89 -5.47 -14.47
CA TYR A 42 -4.18 -6.15 -14.62
C TYR A 42 -5.37 -5.18 -14.49
N TYR A 43 -5.27 -4.19 -13.60
CA TYR A 43 -6.31 -3.17 -13.40
C TYR A 43 -6.28 -2.03 -14.41
N MET A 44 -5.24 -1.95 -15.25
CA MET A 44 -5.03 -0.84 -16.19
C MET A 44 -5.45 -1.24 -17.62
N GLU A 45 -6.24 -0.39 -18.26
CA GLU A 45 -6.64 -0.50 -19.65
C GLU A 45 -5.67 0.23 -20.59
N ILE A 46 -5.10 1.35 -20.10
CA ILE A 46 -4.23 2.21 -20.91
C ILE A 46 -3.01 1.47 -21.47
N LYS A 47 -2.54 0.39 -20.82
CA LYS A 47 -1.42 -0.45 -21.30
C LYS A 47 -1.64 -1.03 -22.70
N ASP A 48 -2.91 -1.24 -23.08
CA ASP A 48 -3.29 -1.81 -24.36
C ASP A 48 -3.47 -0.71 -25.44
N HIS A 49 -3.44 0.57 -25.02
CA HIS A 49 -3.64 1.76 -25.85
C HIS A 49 -2.35 2.57 -26.04
N ILE A 50 -1.18 1.93 -26.08
CA ILE A 50 0.11 2.55 -26.34
C ILE A 50 0.59 2.28 -27.76
N SER A 51 1.49 3.13 -28.24
CA SER A 51 2.18 2.91 -29.52
C SER A 51 3.15 1.73 -29.40
N LEU A 52 3.17 0.88 -30.41
CA LEU A 52 4.02 -0.31 -30.50
C LEU A 52 4.91 -0.21 -31.74
N PRO A 53 6.11 0.41 -31.64
CA PRO A 53 7.01 0.61 -32.77
C PRO A 53 7.41 -0.69 -33.48
N SER A 54 7.53 -1.79 -32.73
CA SER A 54 7.85 -3.12 -33.30
C SER A 54 6.78 -3.68 -34.23
N GLN A 55 5.54 -3.19 -34.09
CA GLN A 55 4.38 -3.59 -34.88
C GLN A 55 3.95 -2.50 -35.88
N GLY A 56 4.64 -1.35 -35.90
CA GLY A 56 4.22 -0.19 -36.68
C GLY A 56 2.87 0.41 -36.24
N LYS A 57 2.42 0.13 -35.00
CA LYS A 57 1.18 0.64 -34.43
C LYS A 57 1.47 1.97 -33.72
N TRP A 58 0.76 3.01 -34.16
CA TRP A 58 0.86 4.36 -33.59
C TRP A 58 -0.47 4.77 -33.01
N VAL A 59 -0.51 5.11 -31.74
CA VAL A 59 -1.73 5.46 -31.01
C VAL A 59 -1.69 6.96 -30.68
N PRO A 60 -2.67 7.73 -31.15
CA PRO A 60 -2.78 9.15 -30.82
C PRO A 60 -3.07 9.34 -29.32
N TYR A 61 -2.42 10.35 -28.73
CA TYR A 61 -2.82 10.89 -27.44
C TYR A 61 -4.02 11.85 -27.65
N SER A 62 -5.15 11.55 -27.08
CA SER A 62 -6.41 12.25 -27.30
C SER A 62 -7.23 12.33 -26.00
N GLU A 63 -8.33 13.06 -26.04
CA GLU A 63 -9.29 13.13 -24.93
C GLU A 63 -9.81 11.73 -24.52
N ALA A 64 -10.00 10.83 -25.50
CA ALA A 64 -10.37 9.45 -25.20
C ALA A 64 -9.28 8.72 -24.41
N THR A 65 -8.01 8.97 -24.70
CA THR A 65 -6.86 8.43 -23.96
C THR A 65 -6.82 8.98 -22.53
N GLU A 66 -7.08 10.28 -22.37
CA GLU A 66 -7.15 10.92 -21.05
C GLU A 66 -8.28 10.32 -20.20
N GLN A 67 -9.43 10.03 -20.80
CA GLN A 67 -10.52 9.38 -20.07
C GLN A 67 -10.14 7.98 -19.59
N ILE A 68 -9.46 7.16 -20.41
CA ILE A 68 -8.95 5.85 -20.00
C ILE A 68 -7.98 5.98 -18.81
N VAL A 69 -7.12 7.00 -18.83
CA VAL A 69 -6.17 7.28 -17.73
C VAL A 69 -6.91 7.62 -16.43
N LEU A 70 -7.99 8.42 -16.51
CA LEU A 70 -8.80 8.75 -15.33
C LEU A 70 -9.53 7.51 -14.79
N ASP A 71 -10.08 6.69 -15.68
CA ASP A 71 -10.74 5.45 -15.30
C ASP A 71 -9.75 4.45 -14.66
N ASP A 72 -8.51 4.38 -15.18
CA ASP A 72 -7.42 3.57 -14.59
C ASP A 72 -7.01 4.09 -13.22
N HIS A 73 -6.93 5.41 -13.04
CA HIS A 73 -6.68 6.01 -11.73
C HIS A 73 -7.73 5.55 -10.72
N GLU A 74 -9.01 5.60 -11.08
CA GLU A 74 -10.09 5.17 -10.20
C GLU A 74 -10.02 3.66 -9.92
N ARG A 75 -9.75 2.83 -10.93
CA ARG A 75 -9.60 1.38 -10.77
C ARG A 75 -8.45 1.03 -9.83
N LEU A 76 -7.28 1.65 -10.01
CA LEU A 76 -6.12 1.44 -9.15
C LEU A 76 -6.38 1.89 -7.71
N TRP A 77 -7.01 3.06 -7.53
CA TRP A 77 -7.38 3.56 -6.21
C TRP A 77 -8.33 2.62 -5.47
N ASN A 78 -9.32 2.09 -6.17
CA ASN A 78 -10.34 1.18 -5.63
C ASN A 78 -9.78 -0.21 -5.27
N THR A 79 -8.55 -0.55 -5.65
CA THR A 79 -7.89 -1.79 -5.16
C THR A 79 -7.65 -1.77 -3.66
N GLY A 80 -7.53 -0.58 -3.06
CA GLY A 80 -7.18 -0.39 -1.66
C GLY A 80 -5.71 -0.69 -1.34
N PHE A 81 -4.85 -0.91 -2.34
CA PHE A 81 -3.42 -1.17 -2.16
C PHE A 81 -2.61 0.10 -1.88
N LEU A 82 -3.15 1.26 -2.28
CA LEU A 82 -2.44 2.52 -2.33
C LEU A 82 -2.85 3.45 -1.19
N SER A 83 -1.88 4.18 -0.66
CA SER A 83 -2.06 5.32 0.25
C SER A 83 -2.09 6.64 -0.52
N ASP A 84 -1.40 6.70 -1.67
CA ASP A 84 -1.43 7.84 -2.59
C ASP A 84 -1.23 7.39 -4.04
N LEU A 85 -1.75 8.18 -4.97
CA LEU A 85 -1.69 7.94 -6.42
C LEU A 85 -1.82 9.26 -7.17
N TRP A 86 -0.81 9.60 -7.97
CA TRP A 86 -0.87 10.75 -8.85
C TRP A 86 -0.29 10.43 -10.23
N ILE A 87 -0.74 11.16 -11.23
CA ILE A 87 -0.38 10.93 -12.62
C ILE A 87 0.36 12.14 -13.18
N GLU A 88 1.45 11.88 -13.86
CA GLU A 88 2.20 12.87 -14.62
C GLU A 88 2.12 12.54 -16.11
N VAL A 89 1.90 13.57 -16.93
CA VAL A 89 1.95 13.46 -18.39
C VAL A 89 3.11 14.32 -18.86
N VAL A 90 4.13 13.69 -19.40
CA VAL A 90 5.36 14.37 -19.84
C VAL A 90 5.56 14.27 -21.34
N ASP A 91 6.12 15.33 -21.92
CA ASP A 91 6.53 15.33 -23.32
C ASP A 91 7.74 14.42 -23.52
N ASP A 92 7.62 13.48 -24.45
CA ASP A 92 8.68 12.51 -24.77
C ASP A 92 8.70 12.26 -26.29
N PRO A 93 9.13 13.26 -27.09
CA PRO A 93 9.11 13.16 -28.54
C PRO A 93 10.01 12.04 -29.06
N TYR A 94 9.66 11.50 -30.22
CA TYR A 94 10.51 10.55 -30.92
C TYR A 94 11.75 11.23 -31.51
N SER A 95 12.78 10.45 -31.83
CA SER A 95 14.05 10.96 -32.34
C SER A 95 13.93 11.68 -33.69
N ASN A 96 12.86 11.42 -34.47
CA ASN A 96 12.54 12.13 -35.68
C ASN A 96 11.69 13.41 -35.47
N GLY A 97 11.49 13.83 -34.20
CA GLY A 97 10.79 15.05 -33.87
C GLY A 97 9.25 14.92 -33.77
N VAL A 98 8.68 13.74 -34.05
CA VAL A 98 7.24 13.54 -33.88
C VAL A 98 6.89 13.68 -32.40
N PRO A 99 5.90 14.55 -32.06
CA PRO A 99 5.52 14.80 -30.67
C PRO A 99 4.87 13.56 -30.06
N ALA A 100 5.24 13.26 -28.82
CA ALA A 100 4.64 12.16 -28.08
C ALA A 100 4.59 12.47 -26.59
N LYS A 101 3.70 11.76 -25.90
CA LYS A 101 3.51 11.80 -24.46
C LYS A 101 3.89 10.47 -23.82
N ARG A 102 4.41 10.54 -22.62
CA ARG A 102 4.57 9.43 -21.69
C ARG A 102 3.71 9.71 -20.46
N ILE A 103 2.95 8.72 -20.03
CA ILE A 103 2.12 8.79 -18.83
C ILE A 103 2.83 8.04 -17.71
N ILE A 104 2.96 8.67 -16.55
CA ILE A 104 3.62 8.11 -15.39
C ILE A 104 2.59 8.04 -14.26
N PHE A 105 2.28 6.84 -13.81
CA PHE A 105 1.51 6.62 -12.60
C PHE A 105 2.48 6.48 -11.44
N ASN A 106 2.46 7.43 -10.53
CA ASN A 106 3.24 7.41 -9.30
C ASN A 106 2.39 6.80 -8.19
N LEU A 107 2.81 5.64 -7.71
CA LEU A 107 2.11 4.82 -6.75
C LEU A 107 2.81 4.89 -5.40
N GLU A 108 2.07 5.14 -4.34
CA GLU A 108 2.53 4.95 -2.98
C GLU A 108 1.68 3.86 -2.32
N GLU A 109 2.29 2.73 -1.98
CA GLU A 109 1.58 1.60 -1.40
C GLU A 109 1.30 1.82 0.08
N ARG A 110 0.24 1.20 0.57
CA ARG A 110 -0.07 1.14 2.00
C ARG A 110 0.90 0.20 2.71
N GLU A 111 1.21 0.53 3.96
CA GLU A 111 2.03 -0.32 4.81
C GLU A 111 1.32 -1.63 5.14
N ARG A 112 2.10 -2.74 5.13
CA ARG A 112 1.64 -4.09 5.46
C ARG A 112 2.32 -4.60 6.72
N VAL A 113 1.54 -5.19 7.61
CA VAL A 113 2.02 -5.73 8.87
C VAL A 113 2.78 -7.03 8.62
N LYS A 114 4.08 -7.06 8.95
CA LYS A 114 4.91 -8.28 8.91
C LYS A 114 5.05 -8.93 10.27
N ILE A 115 5.13 -8.12 11.32
CA ILE A 115 5.34 -8.56 12.70
C ILE A 115 4.34 -7.82 13.59
N VAL A 116 3.74 -8.54 14.53
CA VAL A 116 2.98 -7.96 15.65
C VAL A 116 3.63 -8.41 16.94
N SER A 117 3.93 -7.47 17.84
CA SER A 117 4.49 -7.76 19.15
C SER A 117 3.77 -7.01 20.26
N TYR A 118 3.81 -7.62 21.45
CA TYR A 118 3.24 -7.09 22.69
C TYR A 118 4.34 -7.06 23.74
N GLU A 119 4.64 -5.88 24.28
CA GLU A 119 5.77 -5.67 25.18
C GLU A 119 5.38 -4.80 26.39
N GLY A 120 6.17 -4.87 27.45
CA GLY A 120 6.08 -3.98 28.60
C GLY A 120 5.25 -4.49 29.76
N SER A 121 4.66 -5.69 29.67
CA SER A 121 3.96 -6.33 30.79
C SER A 121 4.05 -7.85 30.72
N ASP A 122 4.27 -8.48 31.87
CA ASP A 122 4.21 -9.93 32.05
C ASP A 122 2.83 -10.42 32.53
N GLU A 123 1.91 -9.51 32.82
CA GLU A 123 0.56 -9.82 33.34
C GLU A 123 -0.37 -10.40 32.26
N LEU A 124 -0.14 -10.04 31.00
CA LEU A 124 -0.86 -10.58 29.84
C LEU A 124 0.06 -11.43 29.00
N LYS A 125 -0.26 -12.71 28.90
CA LYS A 125 0.47 -13.62 28.01
C LYS A 125 -0.01 -13.44 26.57
N VAL A 126 0.90 -13.56 25.62
CA VAL A 126 0.61 -13.41 24.19
C VAL A 126 -0.46 -14.42 23.73
N GLU A 127 -0.44 -15.63 24.28
CA GLU A 127 -1.44 -16.66 24.00
C GLU A 127 -2.85 -16.23 24.42
N ASP A 128 -2.98 -15.62 25.60
CA ASP A 128 -4.27 -15.13 26.11
C ASP A 128 -4.76 -13.93 25.28
N ILE A 129 -3.84 -13.05 24.88
CA ILE A 129 -4.17 -11.93 23.98
C ILE A 129 -4.71 -12.46 22.64
N ASN A 130 -4.01 -13.40 22.01
CA ASN A 130 -4.42 -13.97 20.73
C ASN A 130 -5.77 -14.69 20.81
N LEU A 131 -6.02 -15.42 21.91
CA LEU A 131 -7.31 -16.07 22.14
C LEU A 131 -8.46 -15.06 22.22
N ASN A 132 -8.29 -14.01 23.03
CA ASN A 132 -9.30 -12.95 23.19
C ASN A 132 -9.54 -12.17 21.88
N LEU A 133 -8.48 -11.91 21.09
CA LEU A 133 -8.60 -11.29 19.76
C LEU A 133 -9.47 -12.16 18.86
N GLN A 134 -9.23 -13.47 18.84
CA GLN A 134 -9.99 -14.43 18.05
C GLN A 134 -11.46 -14.50 18.47
N GLU A 135 -11.73 -14.57 19.78
CA GLU A 135 -13.10 -14.60 20.35
C GLU A 135 -13.91 -13.34 19.99
N GLN A 136 -13.25 -12.18 19.92
CA GLN A 136 -13.88 -10.93 19.53
C GLN A 136 -13.90 -10.66 18.01
N GLY A 137 -13.42 -11.62 17.21
CA GLY A 137 -13.37 -11.47 15.77
C GLY A 137 -12.42 -10.37 15.29
N ILE A 138 -11.42 -10.01 16.13
CA ILE A 138 -10.38 -9.04 15.77
C ILE A 138 -9.26 -9.81 15.09
N SER A 139 -9.11 -9.64 13.78
CA SER A 139 -8.06 -10.30 13.02
C SER A 139 -6.93 -9.33 12.72
N MET A 140 -5.73 -9.67 13.21
CA MET A 140 -4.46 -9.02 12.82
C MET A 140 -3.69 -10.01 11.95
N ARG A 141 -4.05 -10.05 10.67
CA ARG A 141 -3.38 -10.94 9.72
C ARG A 141 -2.03 -10.37 9.32
N LEU A 142 -1.01 -11.21 9.34
CA LEU A 142 0.27 -10.90 8.73
C LEU A 142 0.08 -10.64 7.23
N ASP A 143 0.90 -9.77 6.67
CA ASP A 143 0.82 -9.30 5.28
C ASP A 143 -0.47 -8.55 4.91
N SER A 144 -1.33 -8.21 5.88
CA SER A 144 -2.48 -7.31 5.67
C SER A 144 -2.08 -5.84 5.83
N PHE A 145 -2.85 -4.96 5.19
CA PHE A 145 -2.67 -3.53 5.35
C PHE A 145 -3.02 -3.08 6.77
N ILE A 146 -2.31 -2.04 7.24
CA ILE A 146 -2.63 -1.41 8.53
C ILE A 146 -4.03 -0.79 8.46
N ASP A 147 -4.86 -1.16 9.44
CA ASP A 147 -6.16 -0.55 9.67
C ASP A 147 -6.20 0.13 11.05
N PRO A 148 -6.27 1.48 11.09
CA PRO A 148 -6.35 2.21 12.34
C PRO A 148 -7.56 1.81 13.23
N GLY A 149 -8.65 1.35 12.61
CA GLY A 149 -9.81 0.82 13.31
C GLY A 149 -9.48 -0.45 14.08
N THR A 150 -8.75 -1.36 13.47
CA THR A 150 -8.28 -2.59 14.11
C THR A 150 -7.30 -2.30 15.23
N ILE A 151 -6.36 -1.36 15.06
CA ILE A 151 -5.45 -0.94 16.13
C ILE A 151 -6.21 -0.43 17.35
N ARG A 152 -7.22 0.42 17.16
CA ARG A 152 -8.06 0.92 18.27
C ARG A 152 -8.79 -0.21 18.99
N ARG A 153 -9.34 -1.19 18.26
CA ARG A 153 -10.03 -2.35 18.86
C ARG A 153 -9.06 -3.21 19.67
N VAL A 154 -7.85 -3.43 19.19
CA VAL A 154 -6.81 -4.15 19.95
C VAL A 154 -6.45 -3.40 21.22
N LYS A 155 -6.21 -2.09 21.16
CA LYS A 155 -5.92 -1.28 22.35
C LYS A 155 -7.05 -1.36 23.37
N SER A 156 -8.31 -1.23 22.96
CA SER A 156 -9.47 -1.38 23.84
C SER A 156 -9.54 -2.77 24.48
N LEU A 157 -9.30 -3.82 23.72
CA LEU A 157 -9.28 -5.18 24.24
C LEU A 157 -8.20 -5.35 25.31
N LEU A 158 -6.98 -4.92 25.06
CA LEU A 158 -5.85 -5.01 26.01
C LEU A 158 -6.17 -4.22 27.29
N THR A 159 -6.72 -3.01 27.17
CA THR A 159 -7.14 -2.21 28.33
C THR A 159 -8.20 -2.95 29.16
N ASN A 160 -9.18 -3.58 28.52
CA ASN A 160 -10.20 -4.37 29.22
C ASN A 160 -9.62 -5.61 29.91
N MET A 161 -8.67 -6.30 29.26
CA MET A 161 -7.98 -7.45 29.85
C MET A 161 -7.18 -7.06 31.11
N PHE A 162 -6.50 -5.91 31.09
CA PHE A 162 -5.82 -5.35 32.27
C PHE A 162 -6.82 -4.98 33.37
N GLY A 163 -7.93 -4.32 33.02
CA GLY A 163 -8.98 -3.98 33.96
C GLY A 163 -9.53 -5.21 34.69
N ALA A 164 -9.77 -6.31 33.97
CA ALA A 164 -10.24 -7.58 34.53
C ALA A 164 -9.23 -8.20 35.52
N LYS A 165 -7.92 -7.92 35.34
CA LYS A 165 -6.84 -8.36 36.27
C LYS A 165 -6.59 -7.38 37.44
N GLY A 166 -7.36 -6.30 37.52
CA GLY A 166 -7.26 -5.29 38.59
C GLY A 166 -6.32 -4.12 38.28
N TYR A 167 -6.00 -3.90 37.01
CA TYR A 167 -5.20 -2.77 36.54
C TYR A 167 -6.03 -1.79 35.71
N PRO A 168 -6.94 -0.99 36.34
CA PRO A 168 -7.85 -0.11 35.62
C PRO A 168 -7.17 1.10 34.97
N PHE A 169 -5.93 1.38 35.31
CA PHE A 169 -5.13 2.51 34.81
C PHE A 169 -4.05 2.08 33.82
N ALA A 170 -4.20 0.91 33.22
CA ALA A 170 -3.26 0.44 32.22
C ALA A 170 -3.30 1.33 30.98
N GLU A 171 -2.12 1.70 30.51
CA GLU A 171 -1.92 2.49 29.28
C GLU A 171 -1.37 1.59 28.17
N ILE A 172 -1.97 1.69 26.99
CA ILE A 172 -1.56 0.93 25.82
C ILE A 172 -1.22 1.89 24.69
N ASP A 173 0.04 1.86 24.27
CA ASP A 173 0.49 2.58 23.09
C ASP A 173 0.90 1.65 21.96
N HIS A 174 1.11 2.18 20.77
CA HIS A 174 1.61 1.43 19.64
C HIS A 174 2.64 2.22 18.86
N THR A 175 3.60 1.52 18.30
CA THR A 175 4.57 2.04 17.34
C THR A 175 4.56 1.21 16.07
N ILE A 176 4.82 1.87 14.94
CA ILE A 176 4.94 1.25 13.63
C ILE A 176 6.35 1.54 13.15
N GLU A 177 7.11 0.48 12.89
CA GLU A 177 8.51 0.59 12.49
C GLU A 177 8.75 -0.22 11.21
N PRO A 178 9.48 0.34 10.22
CA PRO A 178 9.82 -0.41 9.01
C PRO A 178 10.69 -1.63 9.34
N VAL A 179 10.45 -2.72 8.63
CA VAL A 179 11.24 -3.96 8.77
C VAL A 179 11.83 -4.39 7.44
N ALA A 180 12.92 -5.13 7.51
CA ALA A 180 13.57 -5.71 6.33
C ALA A 180 12.68 -6.78 5.66
N GLY A 181 12.86 -6.96 4.36
CA GLY A 181 12.20 -8.01 3.59
C GLY A 181 11.31 -7.51 2.46
N GLY A 182 11.19 -6.21 2.30
CA GLY A 182 10.47 -5.58 1.19
C GLY A 182 10.00 -4.16 1.51
N PRO A 183 9.54 -3.42 0.50
CA PRO A 183 9.01 -2.09 0.69
C PRO A 183 7.70 -2.13 1.46
N LYS A 184 7.45 -1.08 2.25
CA LYS A 184 6.21 -0.90 3.02
C LYS A 184 5.85 -2.07 3.96
N LEU A 185 6.84 -2.89 4.36
CA LEU A 185 6.68 -3.88 5.42
C LEU A 185 7.03 -3.26 6.77
N VAL A 186 6.16 -3.46 7.75
CA VAL A 186 6.32 -2.87 9.08
C VAL A 186 6.08 -3.87 10.20
N SER A 187 6.69 -3.58 11.35
CA SER A 187 6.39 -4.17 12.64
C SER A 187 5.41 -3.26 13.37
N LEU A 188 4.32 -3.83 13.87
CA LEU A 188 3.37 -3.17 14.74
C LEU A 188 3.60 -3.67 16.17
N LYS A 189 4.08 -2.78 17.03
CA LYS A 189 4.39 -3.08 18.43
C LYS A 189 3.36 -2.41 19.34
N PHE A 190 2.74 -3.17 20.22
CA PHE A 190 1.92 -2.65 21.31
C PHE A 190 2.75 -2.62 22.59
N SER A 191 2.95 -1.41 23.12
CA SER A 191 3.63 -1.19 24.39
C SER A 191 2.60 -1.03 25.50
N MET A 192 2.74 -1.84 26.54
CA MET A 192 1.77 -1.93 27.64
C MET A 192 2.41 -1.47 28.95
N SER A 193 1.71 -0.62 29.68
CA SER A 193 2.07 -0.21 31.03
C SER A 193 0.89 -0.49 31.96
N GLU A 194 1.07 -1.32 32.98
CA GLU A 194 0.00 -1.80 33.85
C GLU A 194 -0.61 -0.71 34.75
N GLY A 195 0.21 0.26 35.13
CA GLY A 195 -0.17 1.22 36.17
C GLY A 195 -0.31 0.58 37.56
N SER A 196 -1.04 1.21 38.43
CA SER A 196 -1.23 0.73 39.80
C SER A 196 -2.35 -0.31 39.88
N LYS A 197 -2.09 -1.43 40.57
CA LYS A 197 -3.11 -2.45 40.85
C LYS A 197 -4.09 -1.95 41.89
N VAL A 198 -5.39 -2.06 41.62
CA VAL A 198 -6.47 -1.70 42.54
C VAL A 198 -7.01 -2.99 43.16
N GLN A 199 -7.14 -3.00 44.49
CA GLN A 199 -7.77 -4.09 45.25
C GLN A 199 -8.91 -3.51 46.08
N VAL A 200 -10.06 -4.17 46.10
CA VAL A 200 -11.17 -3.84 47.01
C VAL A 200 -10.87 -4.46 48.34
N HIS A 201 -10.68 -3.63 49.38
CA HIS A 201 -10.42 -4.10 50.75
C HIS A 201 -11.69 -4.31 51.56
N THR A 202 -12.75 -3.52 51.33
CA THR A 202 -14.00 -3.59 52.11
C THR A 202 -15.18 -3.23 51.23
N ILE A 203 -16.27 -3.95 51.37
CA ILE A 203 -17.60 -3.60 50.83
C ILE A 203 -18.55 -3.52 51.99
N ASP A 204 -19.00 -2.32 52.37
CA ASP A 204 -19.98 -2.11 53.39
C ASP A 204 -21.38 -2.01 52.75
N PHE A 205 -22.32 -2.81 53.25
CA PHE A 205 -23.71 -2.75 52.85
C PHE A 205 -24.50 -1.99 53.92
N PHE A 206 -25.17 -0.92 53.56
CA PHE A 206 -26.03 -0.13 54.43
C PHE A 206 -27.49 -0.46 54.17
#